data_4261b59235816e25d7803ded0f7a07b5
#
_entry.id   4261b59235816e25d7803ded0f7a07b5
#
_cell.length_a   1.000
_cell.length_b   1.000
_cell.length_c   1.000
_cell.angle_alpha   90.00
_cell.angle_beta   90.00
_cell.angle_gamma   90.00
#
_symmetry.space_group_name_H-M   'P 1'
#
loop_
_entity.id
_entity.type
_entity.pdbx_description
1 polymer ?
#
loop_
_entity_poly.entity_id
_entity_poly.type
_entity_poly.pdbx_seq_one_letter_code
_entity_poly.pdbx_strand_id
1 'polypeptide(L)'
;MKKLTALLCAACLSACAMNQSMKSNSQAASAADSEAQVSFAQFNDIPVPEKAVMDLKQSLVFGLQNEWIGRLVFSAPYTQNNMFDFYLSEMPKFGWTELTVVRAKTCVLTFRRDNRIATVQLDADFNGVIVTFSASPESKKKGK
;
A
#
# COMPACT_ATOMS: atom_id res chain seq x y z
N MET A 1 8.29 60.55 -61.73
CA MET A 1 7.54 61.77 -61.51
C MET A 1 7.01 61.71 -60.05
N LYS A 2 7.63 62.56 -59.29
CA LYS A 2 6.91 63.47 -58.38
C LYS A 2 6.06 62.77 -57.34
N LYS A 3 6.21 62.93 -56.11
CA LYS A 3 6.65 63.96 -55.14
C LYS A 3 6.14 63.42 -53.82
N LEU A 4 6.95 63.31 -52.76
CA LEU A 4 7.13 64.29 -51.74
C LEU A 4 5.85 64.62 -50.96
N THR A 5 5.81 64.27 -49.71
CA THR A 5 5.74 65.19 -48.55
C THR A 5 5.37 64.33 -47.35
N ALA A 6 6.16 64.15 -46.36
CA ALA A 6 6.58 65.00 -45.28
C ALA A 6 5.49 65.18 -44.20
N LEU A 7 5.95 64.88 -43.02
CA LEU A 7 5.73 65.66 -41.77
C LEU A 7 4.70 65.04 -40.81
N LEU A 8 5.14 64.58 -39.71
CA LEU A 8 5.45 65.24 -38.43
C LEU A 8 4.47 64.92 -37.34
N CYS A 9 5.05 64.71 -36.22
CA CYS A 9 4.54 64.90 -34.87
C CYS A 9 3.62 63.76 -34.34
N ALA A 10 3.76 63.36 -33.23
CA ALA A 10 4.38 63.70 -32.00
C ALA A 10 4.15 62.58 -31.02
N ALA A 11 5.15 62.33 -30.28
CA ALA A 11 5.15 61.88 -28.93
C ALA A 11 3.81 61.85 -28.20
N CYS A 12 3.49 60.70 -27.59
CA CYS A 12 2.93 60.68 -26.24
C CYS A 12 3.05 59.27 -25.67
N LEU A 13 3.99 59.15 -24.76
CA LEU A 13 3.76 58.69 -23.41
C LEU A 13 3.25 57.26 -23.24
N SER A 14 4.22 56.40 -22.97
CA SER A 14 4.25 55.50 -21.81
C SER A 14 2.89 55.16 -21.20
N ALA A 15 2.47 53.97 -21.45
CA ALA A 15 1.75 53.18 -20.47
C ALA A 15 2.36 51.80 -20.46
N CYS A 16 3.27 51.60 -19.55
CA CYS A 16 3.63 50.27 -19.08
C CYS A 16 2.39 49.65 -18.48
N ALA A 17 1.59 48.99 -19.27
CA ALA A 17 0.69 47.99 -18.76
C ALA A 17 1.50 46.73 -18.53
N MET A 18 2.01 46.61 -17.32
CA MET A 18 2.42 45.32 -16.77
C MET A 18 1.18 44.46 -16.75
N ASN A 19 0.97 43.74 -17.81
CA ASN A 19 0.04 42.63 -17.82
C ASN A 19 0.73 41.51 -17.07
N GLN A 20 0.69 41.60 -15.74
CA GLN A 20 0.89 40.43 -14.89
C GLN A 20 -0.25 39.50 -15.21
N SER A 21 0.00 38.59 -16.13
CA SER A 21 -0.76 37.41 -16.28
C SER A 21 -0.63 36.65 -14.94
N MET A 22 -1.54 36.97 -14.03
CA MET A 22 -1.86 36.11 -12.92
C MET A 22 -2.30 34.78 -13.56
N LYS A 23 -1.36 33.88 -13.74
CA LYS A 23 -1.67 32.48 -13.76
C LYS A 23 -2.35 32.23 -12.43
N SER A 24 -3.65 32.26 -12.44
CA SER A 24 -4.47 31.61 -11.45
C SER A 24 -4.06 30.16 -11.50
N ASN A 25 -3.13 29.82 -10.67
CA ASN A 25 -2.86 28.43 -10.31
C ASN A 25 -4.08 28.01 -9.51
N SER A 26 -5.16 27.74 -10.23
CA SER A 26 -6.27 26.95 -9.73
C SER A 26 -5.68 25.54 -9.54
N GLN A 27 -4.84 25.43 -8.52
CA GLN A 27 -4.71 24.18 -7.82
C GLN A 27 -6.10 23.94 -7.25
N ALA A 28 -6.96 23.40 -8.11
CA ALA A 28 -8.01 22.55 -7.63
C ALA A 28 -7.27 21.55 -6.75
N ALA A 29 -7.31 21.79 -5.46
CA ALA A 29 -7.05 20.79 -4.47
C ALA A 29 -8.07 19.70 -4.80
N SER A 30 -7.67 18.81 -5.69
CA SER A 30 -8.16 17.47 -5.71
C SER A 30 -7.86 16.96 -4.29
N ALA A 31 -8.85 17.10 -3.42
CA ALA A 31 -9.01 16.24 -2.29
C ALA A 31 -9.33 14.85 -2.88
N ALA A 32 -8.38 14.31 -3.64
CA ALA A 32 -8.24 12.90 -3.83
C ALA A 32 -7.92 12.42 -2.43
N ASP A 33 -8.88 11.68 -1.88
CA ASP A 33 -8.70 10.82 -0.73
C ASP A 33 -7.27 10.31 -0.75
N SER A 34 -6.47 10.83 0.15
CA SER A 34 -5.25 10.22 0.58
C SER A 34 -5.68 9.01 1.40
N GLU A 35 -6.28 8.02 0.73
CA GLU A 35 -6.24 6.66 1.21
C GLU A 35 -4.77 6.40 1.42
N ALA A 36 -4.35 6.38 2.67
CA ALA A 36 -2.99 6.05 3.06
C ALA A 36 -2.69 4.72 2.37
N GLN A 37 -1.91 4.77 1.28
CA GLN A 37 -1.60 3.58 0.50
C GLN A 37 -0.89 2.64 1.44
N VAL A 38 -1.62 1.63 1.91
CA VAL A 38 -1.07 0.56 2.72
C VAL A 38 0.01 -0.10 1.89
N SER A 39 1.26 0.09 2.31
CA SER A 39 2.43 -0.48 1.65
C SER A 39 2.97 -1.62 2.50
N PHE A 40 3.54 -2.64 1.89
CA PHE A 40 4.22 -3.72 2.62
C PHE A 40 5.31 -3.23 3.58
N ALA A 41 5.90 -2.06 3.32
CA ALA A 41 6.87 -1.42 4.21
C ALA A 41 6.35 -1.11 5.62
N GLN A 42 5.03 -1.15 5.83
CA GLN A 42 4.42 -0.95 7.15
C GLN A 42 4.40 -2.24 7.99
N PHE A 43 4.65 -3.39 7.39
CA PHE A 43 4.55 -4.72 8.03
C PHE A 43 5.95 -5.30 8.23
N ASN A 44 6.70 -4.74 9.18
CA ASN A 44 8.08 -5.16 9.45
C ASN A 44 8.18 -6.44 10.28
N ASP A 45 7.06 -6.97 10.73
CA ASP A 45 6.96 -8.11 11.63
C ASP A 45 6.49 -9.39 10.95
N ILE A 46 6.29 -9.35 9.64
CA ILE A 46 5.92 -10.52 8.83
C ILE A 46 6.76 -10.62 7.57
N PRO A 47 7.06 -11.84 7.10
CA PRO A 47 7.70 -12.02 5.81
C PRO A 47 6.71 -11.78 4.67
N VAL A 48 7.11 -10.94 3.72
CA VAL A 48 6.38 -10.70 2.48
C VAL A 48 7.21 -11.26 1.32
N PRO A 49 6.66 -12.15 0.49
CA PRO A 49 7.40 -12.71 -0.63
C PRO A 49 7.67 -11.64 -1.70
N GLU A 50 8.73 -11.83 -2.47
CA GLU A 50 8.98 -10.99 -3.64
C GLU A 50 7.81 -11.03 -4.61
N LYS A 51 7.62 -9.92 -5.35
CA LYS A 51 6.53 -9.77 -6.34
C LYS A 51 5.11 -9.94 -5.77
N ALA A 52 4.94 -9.86 -4.45
CA ALA A 52 3.62 -9.79 -3.85
C ALA A 52 2.89 -8.52 -4.30
N VAL A 53 1.62 -8.67 -4.64
CA VAL A 53 0.73 -7.55 -5.02
C VAL A 53 -0.43 -7.50 -4.03
N MET A 54 -0.50 -6.40 -3.29
CA MET A 54 -1.51 -6.20 -2.25
C MET A 54 -2.89 -5.96 -2.87
N ASP A 55 -3.90 -6.61 -2.34
CA ASP A 55 -5.31 -6.32 -2.62
C ASP A 55 -5.86 -5.39 -1.53
N LEU A 56 -5.86 -4.10 -1.83
CA LEU A 56 -6.34 -3.07 -0.90
C LEU A 56 -7.84 -3.18 -0.61
N LYS A 57 -8.62 -3.69 -1.57
CA LYS A 57 -10.07 -3.82 -1.40
C LYS A 57 -10.45 -4.92 -0.41
N GLN A 58 -9.62 -5.94 -0.32
CA GLN A 58 -9.83 -7.07 0.58
C GLN A 58 -9.02 -6.95 1.88
N SER A 59 -8.11 -6.00 1.96
CA SER A 59 -7.30 -5.74 3.15
C SER A 59 -7.98 -4.74 4.08
N LEU A 60 -7.91 -5.01 5.38
CA LEU A 60 -8.40 -4.13 6.42
C LEU A 60 -7.45 -4.21 7.61
N VAL A 61 -6.71 -3.14 7.85
CA VAL A 61 -5.63 -3.11 8.83
C VAL A 61 -5.80 -1.91 9.75
N PHE A 62 -5.65 -2.13 11.05
CA PHE A 62 -5.67 -1.13 12.10
C PHE A 62 -4.35 -1.16 12.88
N GLY A 63 -3.87 -0.01 13.29
CA GLY A 63 -2.57 0.12 13.96
C GLY A 63 -1.40 0.20 12.99
N LEU A 64 -0.22 0.30 13.53
CA LEU A 64 1.02 0.52 12.77
C LEU A 64 2.11 -0.43 13.22
N GLN A 65 3.06 -0.69 12.33
CA GLN A 65 4.26 -1.48 12.61
C GLN A 65 3.96 -2.87 13.21
N ASN A 66 4.59 -3.19 14.33
CA ASN A 66 4.53 -4.53 14.93
C ASN A 66 3.26 -4.79 15.78
N GLU A 67 2.34 -3.83 15.88
CA GLU A 67 1.12 -3.93 16.68
C GLU A 67 -0.16 -3.85 15.84
N TRP A 68 -0.03 -3.91 14.53
CA TRP A 68 -1.20 -3.91 13.65
C TRP A 68 -2.07 -5.15 13.87
N ILE A 69 -3.36 -4.97 13.71
CA ILE A 69 -4.38 -6.02 13.74
C ILE A 69 -5.24 -5.92 12.50
N GLY A 70 -5.78 -7.02 12.04
CA GLY A 70 -6.65 -7.05 10.87
C GLY A 70 -6.30 -8.15 9.88
N ARG A 71 -6.67 -7.91 8.64
CA ARG A 71 -6.46 -8.83 7.53
C ARG A 71 -5.75 -8.12 6.39
N LEU A 72 -4.68 -8.72 5.93
CA LEU A 72 -3.91 -8.33 4.77
C LEU A 72 -4.07 -9.39 3.69
N VAL A 73 -4.52 -8.99 2.51
CA VAL A 73 -4.69 -9.90 1.37
C VAL A 73 -3.77 -9.48 0.24
N PHE A 74 -3.10 -10.44 -0.37
CA PHE A 74 -2.24 -10.21 -1.52
C PHE A 74 -2.08 -11.45 -2.38
N SER A 75 -1.76 -11.27 -3.63
CA SER A 75 -1.37 -12.33 -4.54
C SER A 75 0.15 -12.43 -4.66
N ALA A 76 0.65 -13.63 -4.96
CA ALA A 76 2.06 -13.85 -5.24
C ALA A 76 2.22 -14.91 -6.34
N PRO A 77 3.19 -14.75 -7.27
CA PRO A 77 3.36 -15.64 -8.42
C PRO A 77 4.15 -16.91 -8.05
N TYR A 78 3.72 -17.58 -7.02
CA TYR A 78 4.33 -18.83 -6.50
C TYR A 78 3.26 -19.90 -6.32
N THR A 79 3.67 -21.15 -6.30
CA THR A 79 2.74 -22.24 -5.97
C THR A 79 2.36 -22.20 -4.50
N GLN A 80 1.19 -22.74 -4.19
CA GLN A 80 0.72 -22.84 -2.82
C GLN A 80 1.72 -23.61 -1.92
N ASN A 81 2.34 -24.66 -2.44
CA ASN A 81 3.35 -25.43 -1.70
C ASN A 81 4.61 -24.61 -1.41
N ASN A 82 5.10 -23.86 -2.40
CA ASN A 82 6.28 -23.00 -2.19
C ASN A 82 5.97 -21.91 -1.14
N MET A 83 4.78 -21.35 -1.16
CA MET A 83 4.37 -20.36 -0.17
C MET A 83 4.16 -20.97 1.22
N PHE A 84 3.66 -22.20 1.29
CA PHE A 84 3.57 -22.91 2.57
C PHE A 84 4.95 -23.09 3.20
N ASP A 85 5.90 -23.60 2.44
CA ASP A 85 7.28 -23.83 2.91
C ASP A 85 8.00 -22.50 3.20
N PHE A 86 7.71 -21.45 2.43
CA PHE A 86 8.19 -20.09 2.69
C PHE A 86 7.75 -19.60 4.08
N TYR A 87 6.47 -19.69 4.43
CA TYR A 87 6.01 -19.22 5.74
C TYR A 87 6.53 -20.08 6.89
N LEU A 88 6.67 -21.39 6.72
CA LEU A 88 7.29 -22.25 7.74
C LEU A 88 8.73 -21.84 8.03
N SER A 89 9.49 -21.47 7.00
CA SER A 89 10.91 -21.12 7.15
C SER A 89 11.12 -19.66 7.59
N GLU A 90 10.29 -18.74 7.13
CA GLU A 90 10.51 -17.30 7.33
C GLU A 90 9.85 -16.76 8.61
N MET A 91 8.64 -17.20 8.97
CA MET A 91 7.94 -16.69 10.16
C MET A 91 8.78 -16.77 11.44
N PRO A 92 9.54 -17.85 11.72
CA PRO A 92 10.40 -17.91 12.89
C PRO A 92 11.47 -16.83 12.93
N LYS A 93 11.99 -16.38 11.80
CA LYS A 93 13.00 -15.31 11.71
C LYS A 93 12.45 -13.94 12.14
N PHE A 94 11.12 -13.78 12.07
CA PHE A 94 10.39 -12.61 12.54
C PHE A 94 9.88 -12.76 13.99
N GLY A 95 10.30 -13.82 14.69
CA GLY A 95 9.95 -14.07 16.09
C GLY A 95 8.58 -14.74 16.29
N TRP A 96 7.98 -15.28 15.22
CA TRP A 96 6.75 -16.04 15.31
C TRP A 96 7.02 -17.51 15.62
N THR A 97 6.28 -18.09 16.54
CA THR A 97 6.32 -19.51 16.87
C THR A 97 5.13 -20.21 16.25
N GLU A 98 5.37 -21.31 15.56
CA GLU A 98 4.32 -22.15 14.99
C GLU A 98 3.44 -22.75 16.09
N LEU A 99 2.13 -22.68 15.89
CA LEU A 99 1.14 -23.34 16.74
C LEU A 99 0.52 -24.57 16.05
N THR A 100 0.10 -24.39 14.82
CA THR A 100 -0.50 -25.47 14.03
C THR A 100 -0.44 -25.16 12.55
N VAL A 101 -0.35 -26.20 11.74
CA VAL A 101 -0.38 -26.11 10.29
C VAL A 101 -1.30 -27.18 9.71
N VAL A 102 -2.02 -26.82 8.67
CA VAL A 102 -2.88 -27.73 7.91
C VAL A 102 -2.56 -27.54 6.42
N ARG A 103 -2.15 -28.62 5.78
CA ARG A 103 -1.90 -28.65 4.33
C ARG A 103 -3.07 -29.36 3.65
N ALA A 104 -3.92 -28.59 2.97
CA ALA A 104 -5.12 -29.05 2.29
C ALA A 104 -5.35 -28.23 1.03
N LYS A 105 -6.56 -28.27 0.44
CA LYS A 105 -6.95 -27.40 -0.69
C LYS A 105 -6.73 -25.92 -0.35
N THR A 106 -7.13 -25.50 0.84
CA THR A 106 -6.70 -24.25 1.47
C THR A 106 -5.69 -24.63 2.55
N CYS A 107 -4.46 -24.19 2.43
CA CYS A 107 -3.47 -24.39 3.48
C CYS A 107 -3.66 -23.32 4.56
N VAL A 108 -3.49 -23.70 5.82
CA VAL A 108 -3.61 -22.81 6.97
C VAL A 108 -2.42 -23.01 7.88
N LEU A 109 -1.73 -21.91 8.21
CA LEU A 109 -0.64 -21.89 9.16
C LEU A 109 -1.00 -20.90 10.27
N THR A 110 -0.84 -21.28 11.52
CA THR A 110 -1.12 -20.41 12.67
C THR A 110 0.13 -20.28 13.52
N PHE A 111 0.45 -19.04 13.84
CA PHE A 111 1.64 -18.67 14.61
C PHE A 111 1.26 -17.80 15.79
N ARG A 112 2.13 -17.79 16.81
CA ARG A 112 2.06 -16.89 17.97
C ARG A 112 3.33 -16.07 18.06
N ARG A 113 3.16 -14.79 18.42
CA ARG A 113 4.25 -13.92 18.82
C ARG A 113 3.75 -13.00 19.94
N ASP A 114 4.40 -13.09 21.10
CA ASP A 114 4.01 -12.34 22.29
C ASP A 114 2.53 -12.61 22.69
N ASN A 115 1.69 -11.59 22.60
CA ASN A 115 0.25 -11.66 22.86
C ASN A 115 -0.59 -11.61 21.56
N ARG A 116 -0.01 -11.98 20.42
CA ARG A 116 -0.66 -11.93 19.12
C ARG A 116 -0.68 -13.31 18.47
N ILE A 117 -1.76 -13.55 17.75
CA ILE A 117 -1.93 -14.73 16.88
C ILE A 117 -1.95 -14.24 15.43
N ALA A 118 -1.19 -14.89 14.58
CA ALA A 118 -1.24 -14.72 13.14
C ALA A 118 -1.73 -16.00 12.48
N THR A 119 -2.65 -15.87 11.53
CA THR A 119 -3.10 -16.97 10.68
C THR A 119 -2.83 -16.61 9.23
N VAL A 120 -2.13 -17.50 8.53
CA VAL A 120 -1.85 -17.40 7.11
C VAL A 120 -2.68 -18.45 6.39
N GLN A 121 -3.59 -18.02 5.53
CA GLN A 121 -4.33 -18.89 4.62
C GLN A 121 -3.75 -18.75 3.22
N LEU A 122 -3.58 -19.88 2.55
CA LEU A 122 -3.04 -19.96 1.20
C LEU A 122 -4.05 -20.67 0.32
N ASP A 123 -4.56 -19.96 -0.67
CA ASP A 123 -5.49 -20.49 -1.66
C ASP A 123 -4.82 -20.46 -3.04
N ALA A 124 -4.78 -21.62 -3.70
CA ALA A 124 -4.25 -21.69 -5.06
C ALA A 124 -5.12 -20.84 -6.01
N ASP A 125 -4.48 -20.05 -6.84
CA ASP A 125 -5.09 -19.23 -7.86
C ASP A 125 -4.49 -19.53 -9.23
N PHE A 126 -5.15 -19.08 -10.29
CA PHE A 126 -4.75 -19.35 -11.68
C PHE A 126 -3.31 -18.87 -11.97
N ASN A 127 -2.91 -17.73 -11.43
CA ASN A 127 -1.60 -17.12 -11.64
C ASN A 127 -0.64 -17.28 -10.43
N GLY A 128 -0.98 -18.15 -9.49
CA GLY A 128 -0.12 -18.33 -8.29
C GLY A 128 -0.91 -18.69 -7.04
N VAL A 129 -0.85 -17.85 -6.03
CA VAL A 129 -1.52 -18.04 -4.75
C VAL A 129 -2.08 -16.73 -4.23
N ILE A 130 -3.27 -16.80 -3.64
CA ILE A 130 -3.83 -15.74 -2.81
C ILE A 130 -3.43 -16.03 -1.37
N VAL A 131 -2.82 -15.07 -0.73
CA VAL A 131 -2.43 -15.11 0.67
C VAL A 131 -3.37 -14.22 1.47
N THR A 132 -4.02 -14.78 2.46
CA THR A 132 -4.78 -14.04 3.46
C THR A 132 -4.04 -14.15 4.80
N PHE A 133 -3.42 -13.06 5.20
CA PHE A 133 -2.71 -12.95 6.46
C PHE A 133 -3.57 -12.19 7.46
N SER A 134 -3.97 -12.83 8.56
CA SER A 134 -4.76 -12.21 9.61
C SER A 134 -3.95 -12.15 10.91
N ALA A 135 -3.91 -10.99 11.55
CA ALA A 135 -3.29 -10.82 12.85
C ALA A 135 -4.30 -10.27 13.86
N SER A 136 -4.30 -10.82 15.06
CA SER A 136 -5.18 -10.41 16.15
C SER A 136 -4.49 -10.56 17.51
N PRO A 137 -4.93 -9.82 18.54
CA PRO A 137 -4.52 -10.10 19.90
C PRO A 137 -4.93 -11.52 20.33
N GLU A 138 -4.08 -12.17 21.08
CA GLU A 138 -4.43 -13.44 21.71
C GLU A 138 -5.50 -13.21 22.80
N SER A 139 -6.61 -13.95 22.70
CA SER A 139 -7.64 -13.89 23.73
C SER A 139 -7.12 -14.52 25.01
N LYS A 140 -6.88 -13.71 26.06
CA LYS A 140 -6.58 -14.24 27.39
C LYS A 140 -7.83 -14.92 27.93
N LYS A 141 -7.83 -16.25 28.06
CA LYS A 141 -8.84 -16.94 28.88
C LYS A 141 -8.80 -16.33 30.28
N LYS A 142 -9.87 -15.63 30.68
CA LYS A 142 -10.07 -15.36 32.11
C LYS A 142 -10.15 -16.71 32.81
N GLY A 143 -9.13 -17.04 33.60
CA GLY A 143 -9.16 -18.19 34.46
C GLY A 143 -10.39 -18.07 35.37
N LYS A 144 -11.19 -19.11 35.40
CA LYS A 144 -12.35 -19.26 36.31
C LYS A 144 -11.83 -19.73 37.64
#